data_388e55fe8dd6d39be2fc316e2f2383fb
#
_entry.id   388e55fe8dd6d39be2fc316e2f2383fb
#
_cell.length_a   1.000
_cell.length_b   1.000
_cell.length_c   1.000
_cell.angle_alpha   90.00
_cell.angle_beta   90.00
_cell.angle_gamma   90.00
#
_symmetry.space_group_name_H-M   'P 1'
#
loop_
_entity.id
_entity.type
_entity.pdbx_description
1 polymer ?
#
loop_
_entity_poly.entity_id
_entity_poly.type
_entity_poly.pdbx_seq_one_letter_code
_entity_poly.pdbx_strand_id
1 'polypeptide(L)'
;YWNMQGSGKVKFDASAGFYDEWGDIPALEYKTKMNFIKIAKLKKGILYHLKIEQASDLKIPTKRLSLGYFYVQKNRIMRIWENNDYEAQGNVWTLSKKTLNRIIKTSEIPKYSTIVWQKKTYKDTLKHDKIDWHQYLKKIQDSPKKRLRYGGYYQYPQHSGYWETFIWEEGTGLIFYQSGYRDGVECIMLKRQGVKLPSDVWYD
;
A
#
# COMPACT_ATOMS: atom_id res chain seq x y z
N TYR A 1 3.94 -1.33 18.00
CA TYR A 1 4.34 -2.67 17.54
C TYR A 1 3.16 -3.28 16.81
N TRP A 2 3.34 -3.69 15.56
CA TRP A 2 2.39 -4.55 14.89
C TRP A 2 2.54 -5.96 15.47
N ASN A 3 1.64 -6.31 16.38
CA ASN A 3 1.76 -7.54 17.18
C ASN A 3 1.20 -8.77 16.45
N MET A 4 1.13 -8.74 15.11
CA MET A 4 0.69 -9.89 14.33
C MET A 4 1.83 -10.90 14.17
N GLN A 5 1.90 -11.87 15.06
CA GLN A 5 2.81 -13.02 14.92
C GLN A 5 2.27 -14.09 13.95
N GLY A 6 1.03 -13.94 13.48
CA GLY A 6 0.32 -14.86 12.58
C GLY A 6 -0.39 -14.13 11.44
N SER A 7 -1.18 -14.86 10.67
CA SER A 7 -2.14 -14.28 9.72
C SER A 7 -3.29 -13.63 10.48
N GLY A 8 -3.87 -12.57 9.92
CA GLY A 8 -4.99 -11.86 10.54
C GLY A 8 -5.82 -11.08 9.54
N LYS A 9 -7.00 -10.66 10.00
CA LYS A 9 -7.94 -9.86 9.22
C LYS A 9 -8.24 -8.55 9.94
N VAL A 10 -8.30 -7.46 9.18
CA VAL A 10 -8.66 -6.12 9.68
C VAL A 10 -9.83 -5.59 8.86
N LYS A 11 -10.82 -5.02 9.55
CA LYS A 11 -12.01 -4.43 8.91
C LYS A 11 -11.70 -3.02 8.39
N PHE A 12 -12.20 -2.74 7.19
CA PHE A 12 -12.11 -1.44 6.51
C PHE A 12 -13.47 -1.04 5.96
N ASP A 13 -13.76 0.24 6.02
CA ASP A 13 -14.74 0.87 5.16
C ASP A 13 -14.02 1.15 3.83
N ALA A 14 -14.64 0.79 2.74
CA ALA A 14 -14.07 0.90 1.41
C ALA A 14 -14.98 1.72 0.52
N SER A 15 -14.39 2.46 -0.39
CA SER A 15 -15.09 3.03 -1.52
C SER A 15 -14.34 2.69 -2.81
N ALA A 16 -15.08 2.37 -3.85
CA ALA A 16 -14.57 2.20 -5.19
C ALA A 16 -15.40 3.11 -6.10
N GLY A 17 -14.75 3.96 -6.85
CA GLY A 17 -15.39 4.90 -7.78
C GLY A 17 -14.70 4.87 -9.12
N PHE A 18 -15.43 5.31 -10.12
CA PHE A 18 -14.90 5.63 -11.42
C PHE A 18 -15.07 7.13 -11.59
N TYR A 19 -14.01 7.81 -12.00
CA TYR A 19 -14.10 9.18 -12.47
C TYR A 19 -14.08 9.11 -13.99
N ASP A 20 -15.04 9.70 -14.66
CA ASP A 20 -14.96 9.91 -16.08
C ASP A 20 -14.69 11.39 -16.38
N GLU A 21 -14.41 11.71 -17.64
CA GLU A 21 -14.14 13.09 -18.07
C GLU A 21 -15.34 14.03 -17.87
N TRP A 22 -16.51 13.52 -17.50
CA TRP A 22 -17.79 14.21 -17.48
C TRP A 22 -18.43 14.33 -16.09
N GLY A 23 -17.84 13.74 -15.08
CA GLY A 23 -18.31 13.87 -13.71
C GLY A 23 -18.04 12.65 -12.82
N ASP A 24 -18.24 12.87 -11.52
CA ASP A 24 -18.08 11.84 -10.50
C ASP A 24 -19.19 10.79 -10.63
N ILE A 25 -18.84 9.57 -10.97
CA ILE A 25 -19.75 8.45 -10.71
C ILE A 25 -19.72 8.22 -9.19
N PRO A 26 -20.88 8.20 -8.52
CA PRO A 26 -20.93 8.00 -7.07
C PRO A 26 -20.11 6.79 -6.67
N ALA A 27 -19.17 7.00 -5.77
CA ALA A 27 -18.35 5.92 -5.24
C ALA A 27 -19.26 4.91 -4.51
N LEU A 28 -19.16 3.65 -4.89
CA LEU A 28 -19.83 2.58 -4.15
C LEU A 28 -19.13 2.37 -2.82
N GLU A 29 -19.82 2.67 -1.73
CA GLU A 29 -19.33 2.39 -0.40
C GLU A 29 -19.65 0.96 0.02
N TYR A 30 -18.68 0.28 0.60
CA TYR A 30 -18.84 -1.08 1.08
C TYR A 30 -17.91 -1.38 2.26
N LYS A 31 -18.22 -2.44 2.98
CA LYS A 31 -17.35 -2.95 4.05
C LYS A 31 -16.52 -4.10 3.53
N THR A 32 -15.22 -4.06 3.82
CA THR A 32 -14.31 -5.13 3.43
C THR A 32 -13.36 -5.50 4.55
N LYS A 33 -12.59 -6.55 4.34
CA LYS A 33 -11.51 -6.96 5.23
C LYS A 33 -10.21 -7.01 4.45
N MET A 34 -9.16 -6.54 5.07
CA MET A 34 -7.81 -6.77 4.60
C MET A 34 -7.22 -7.98 5.30
N ASN A 35 -6.78 -8.93 4.51
CA ASN A 35 -6.09 -10.12 4.99
C ASN A 35 -4.60 -9.88 5.00
N PHE A 36 -3.99 -10.07 6.17
CA PHE A 36 -2.55 -10.12 6.37
C PHE A 36 -2.13 -11.60 6.36
N ILE A 37 -1.72 -12.08 5.21
CA ILE A 37 -1.36 -13.49 5.03
C ILE A 37 0.13 -13.64 5.32
N LYS A 38 0.47 -14.32 6.43
CA LYS A 38 1.86 -14.63 6.74
C LYS A 38 2.40 -15.63 5.71
N ILE A 39 3.45 -15.23 5.02
CA ILE A 39 4.12 -16.04 4.00
C ILE A 39 5.31 -16.79 4.63
N ALA A 40 6.19 -16.06 5.32
CA ALA A 40 7.37 -16.65 5.93
C ALA A 40 7.88 -15.81 7.10
N LYS A 41 8.58 -16.49 8.05
CA LYS A 41 9.46 -15.83 9.02
C LYS A 41 10.83 -15.72 8.38
N LEU A 42 11.34 -14.51 8.27
CA LEU A 42 12.67 -14.21 7.77
C LEU A 42 13.62 -13.88 8.93
N LYS A 43 14.92 -13.74 8.64
CA LYS A 43 15.97 -13.51 9.65
C LYS A 43 15.69 -12.35 10.62
N LYS A 44 15.09 -11.24 10.15
CA LYS A 44 14.85 -10.02 10.96
C LYS A 44 13.38 -9.61 11.05
N GLY A 45 12.44 -10.44 10.60
CA GLY A 45 11.01 -10.09 10.60
C GLY A 45 10.15 -11.12 9.89
N ILE A 46 8.97 -10.69 9.50
CA ILE A 46 7.97 -11.54 8.86
C ILE A 46 7.56 -10.95 7.52
N LEU A 47 7.51 -11.79 6.50
CA LEU A 47 6.98 -11.45 5.18
C LEU A 47 5.49 -11.73 5.16
N TYR A 48 4.71 -10.71 4.79
CA TYR A 48 3.26 -10.78 4.61
C TYR A 48 2.88 -10.49 3.16
N HIS A 49 1.79 -11.10 2.73
CA HIS A 49 1.04 -10.68 1.55
C HIS A 49 -0.25 -10.01 2.03
N LEU A 50 -0.50 -8.77 1.62
CA LEU A 50 -1.72 -8.03 1.93
C LEU A 50 -2.70 -8.16 0.79
N LYS A 51 -3.91 -8.63 1.12
CA LYS A 51 -5.03 -8.80 0.16
C LYS A 51 -6.32 -8.24 0.72
N ILE A 52 -7.09 -7.60 -0.14
CA ILE A 52 -8.46 -7.17 0.14
C ILE A 52 -9.40 -8.36 -0.13
N GLU A 53 -10.36 -8.62 0.75
CA GLU A 53 -11.46 -9.53 0.45
C GLU A 53 -12.39 -8.86 -0.56
N GLN A 54 -12.76 -9.60 -1.59
CA GLN A 54 -13.74 -9.12 -2.56
C GLN A 54 -15.11 -9.05 -1.85
N ALA A 55 -15.80 -7.93 -1.96
CA ALA A 55 -17.19 -7.85 -1.58
C ALA A 55 -18.01 -8.62 -2.62
N SER A 56 -19.01 -9.40 -2.14
CA SER A 56 -19.83 -10.29 -2.98
C SER A 56 -20.48 -9.58 -4.17
N ASP A 57 -20.77 -8.30 -4.03
CA ASP A 57 -21.60 -7.52 -4.93
C ASP A 57 -20.80 -6.62 -5.88
N LEU A 58 -19.46 -6.55 -5.71
CA LEU A 58 -18.59 -5.70 -6.51
C LEU A 58 -17.63 -6.53 -7.36
N LYS A 59 -17.73 -6.37 -8.68
CA LYS A 59 -16.80 -6.98 -9.64
C LYS A 59 -15.48 -6.20 -9.72
N ILE A 60 -14.75 -6.11 -8.60
CA ILE A 60 -13.39 -5.56 -8.62
C ILE A 60 -12.47 -6.59 -9.27
N PRO A 61 -11.65 -6.21 -10.26
CA PRO A 61 -10.68 -7.13 -10.84
C PRO A 61 -9.80 -7.77 -9.77
N THR A 62 -9.69 -9.09 -9.76
CA THR A 62 -8.96 -9.85 -8.72
C THR A 62 -7.51 -9.41 -8.56
N LYS A 63 -6.87 -8.92 -9.63
CA LYS A 63 -5.53 -8.34 -9.61
C LYS A 63 -5.41 -7.11 -8.70
N ARG A 64 -6.49 -6.33 -8.53
CA ARG A 64 -6.50 -5.15 -7.66
C ARG A 64 -6.74 -5.46 -6.19
N LEU A 65 -7.11 -6.69 -5.87
CA LEU A 65 -7.28 -7.14 -4.50
C LEU A 65 -5.94 -7.39 -3.77
N SER A 66 -4.82 -7.33 -4.48
CA SER A 66 -3.49 -7.48 -3.89
C SER A 66 -2.82 -6.11 -3.69
N LEU A 67 -2.45 -5.79 -2.44
CA LEU A 67 -1.60 -4.64 -2.14
C LEU A 67 -0.10 -4.98 -2.20
N GLY A 68 0.23 -6.25 -2.46
CA GLY A 68 1.60 -6.70 -2.57
C GLY A 68 2.18 -7.32 -1.31
N TYR A 69 3.50 -7.45 -1.29
CA TYR A 69 4.24 -8.09 -0.21
C TYR A 69 4.93 -7.07 0.68
N PHE A 70 4.85 -7.30 1.99
CA PHE A 70 5.39 -6.39 2.99
C PHE A 70 6.28 -7.16 3.97
N TYR A 71 7.52 -6.69 4.12
CA TYR A 71 8.45 -7.21 5.10
C TYR A 71 8.39 -6.37 6.36
N VAL A 72 7.78 -6.93 7.39
CA VAL A 72 7.57 -6.28 8.69
C VAL A 72 8.70 -6.65 9.64
N GLN A 73 9.47 -5.66 10.03
CA GLN A 73 10.55 -5.74 11.00
C GLN A 73 10.20 -4.95 12.27
N LYS A 74 10.98 -5.12 13.34
CA LYS A 74 10.78 -4.41 14.62
C LYS A 74 10.68 -2.89 14.45
N ASN A 75 11.48 -2.30 13.58
CA ASN A 75 11.64 -0.85 13.46
C ASN A 75 11.22 -0.27 12.10
N ARG A 76 10.78 -1.09 11.16
CA ARG A 76 10.39 -0.64 9.81
C ARG A 76 9.48 -1.64 9.11
N ILE A 77 8.72 -1.14 8.15
CA ILE A 77 7.95 -1.92 7.19
C ILE A 77 8.48 -1.56 5.80
N MET A 78 8.80 -2.58 5.02
CA MET A 78 9.24 -2.42 3.63
C MET A 78 8.21 -3.04 2.71
N ARG A 79 7.84 -2.34 1.66
CA ARG A 79 7.12 -2.93 0.53
C ARG A 79 8.14 -3.57 -0.40
N ILE A 80 7.88 -4.80 -0.79
CA ILE A 80 8.83 -5.58 -1.58
C ILE A 80 8.51 -5.43 -3.05
N TRP A 81 9.51 -4.99 -3.81
CA TRP A 81 9.46 -4.84 -5.25
C TRP A 81 10.46 -5.77 -5.90
N GLU A 82 10.07 -6.40 -7.02
CA GLU A 82 10.96 -7.29 -7.75
C GLU A 82 11.89 -6.52 -8.68
N ASN A 83 11.34 -5.57 -9.41
CA ASN A 83 12.05 -4.69 -10.33
C ASN A 83 11.47 -3.27 -10.29
N ASN A 84 11.99 -2.38 -11.11
CA ASN A 84 11.55 -0.99 -11.22
C ASN A 84 10.48 -0.79 -12.30
N ASP A 85 10.17 -1.83 -13.06
CA ASP A 85 9.28 -1.72 -14.19
C ASP A 85 7.85 -1.92 -13.71
N TYR A 86 7.16 -0.80 -13.57
CA TYR A 86 5.77 -0.76 -13.19
C TYR A 86 4.86 -1.36 -14.27
N GLU A 87 5.17 -1.14 -15.56
CA GLU A 87 4.38 -1.67 -16.66
C GLU A 87 4.48 -3.18 -16.77
N ALA A 88 5.67 -3.73 -16.62
CA ALA A 88 5.88 -5.17 -16.63
C ALA A 88 5.15 -5.90 -15.49
N GLN A 89 4.82 -5.19 -14.41
CA GLN A 89 4.06 -5.74 -13.29
C GLN A 89 2.54 -5.64 -13.47
N GLY A 90 2.07 -4.87 -14.45
CA GLY A 90 0.67 -4.83 -14.87
C GLY A 90 -0.33 -4.57 -13.76
N ASN A 91 -0.09 -3.59 -12.89
CA ASN A 91 -0.95 -3.30 -11.72
C ASN A 91 -1.10 -4.45 -10.72
N VAL A 92 -0.31 -5.48 -10.83
CA VAL A 92 -0.36 -6.64 -9.94
C VAL A 92 0.88 -6.62 -9.06
N TRP A 93 0.72 -6.19 -7.83
CA TRP A 93 1.77 -6.18 -6.82
C TRP A 93 2.11 -7.62 -6.38
N THR A 94 2.62 -8.41 -7.33
CA THR A 94 3.01 -9.79 -7.10
C THR A 94 4.52 -9.93 -7.24
N LEU A 95 5.07 -10.89 -6.53
CA LEU A 95 6.43 -11.35 -6.74
C LEU A 95 6.39 -12.62 -7.59
N SER A 96 7.36 -12.80 -8.49
CA SER A 96 7.52 -14.07 -9.15
C SER A 96 7.80 -15.18 -8.12
N LYS A 97 7.38 -16.41 -8.43
CA LYS A 97 7.67 -17.58 -7.57
C LYS A 97 9.17 -17.72 -7.30
N LYS A 98 10.01 -17.42 -8.29
CA LYS A 98 11.48 -17.46 -8.19
C LYS A 98 11.98 -16.45 -7.14
N THR A 99 11.56 -15.20 -7.23
CA THR A 99 11.94 -14.14 -6.29
C THR A 99 11.42 -14.42 -4.89
N LEU A 100 10.16 -14.85 -4.77
CA LEU A 100 9.58 -15.19 -3.47
C LEU A 100 10.34 -16.32 -2.78
N ASN A 101 10.66 -17.40 -3.50
CA ASN A 101 11.44 -18.52 -2.98
C ASN A 101 12.87 -18.11 -2.58
N ARG A 102 13.51 -17.23 -3.37
CA ARG A 102 14.81 -16.65 -2.99
C ARG A 102 14.73 -15.88 -1.69
N ILE A 103 13.75 -14.98 -1.55
CA ILE A 103 13.56 -14.20 -0.30
C ILE A 103 13.34 -15.13 0.90
N ILE A 104 12.51 -16.14 0.75
CA ILE A 104 12.22 -17.12 1.83
C ILE A 104 13.51 -17.86 2.22
N LYS A 105 14.30 -18.30 1.26
CA LYS A 105 15.53 -19.08 1.49
C LYS A 105 16.67 -18.24 2.06
N THR A 106 16.89 -17.03 1.53
CA THR A 106 18.10 -16.23 1.85
C THR A 106 17.82 -15.08 2.79
N SER A 107 16.55 -14.68 2.95
CA SER A 107 16.14 -13.42 3.61
C SER A 107 16.67 -12.16 2.92
N GLU A 108 17.15 -12.25 1.69
CA GLU A 108 17.63 -11.13 0.90
C GLU A 108 16.46 -10.40 0.25
N ILE A 109 16.37 -9.12 0.53
CA ILE A 109 15.31 -8.27 0.01
C ILE A 109 15.78 -7.59 -1.28
N PRO A 110 14.97 -7.60 -2.36
CA PRO A 110 15.32 -6.93 -3.62
C PRO A 110 15.65 -5.46 -3.40
N LYS A 111 16.64 -4.94 -4.14
CA LYS A 111 17.16 -3.57 -3.99
C LYS A 111 16.12 -2.46 -4.22
N TYR A 112 15.08 -2.75 -5.01
CA TYR A 112 14.01 -1.80 -5.33
C TYR A 112 12.94 -1.70 -4.25
N SER A 113 13.00 -2.55 -3.22
CA SER A 113 12.04 -2.50 -2.11
C SER A 113 12.14 -1.19 -1.35
N THR A 114 10.98 -0.66 -0.95
CA THR A 114 10.86 0.68 -0.37
C THR A 114 10.39 0.64 1.07
N ILE A 115 10.84 1.61 1.88
CA ILE A 115 10.38 1.78 3.25
C ILE A 115 9.06 2.55 3.21
N VAL A 116 7.98 1.93 3.73
CA VAL A 116 6.65 2.54 3.83
C VAL A 116 6.31 2.97 5.26
N TRP A 117 7.07 2.50 6.24
CA TRP A 117 7.02 2.94 7.64
C TRP A 117 8.33 2.64 8.36
N GLN A 118 8.74 3.51 9.29
CA GLN A 118 9.85 3.23 10.20
C GLN A 118 9.79 4.02 11.50
N LYS A 119 10.43 3.46 12.55
CA LYS A 119 10.42 4.03 13.91
C LYS A 119 11.29 5.29 14.04
N LYS A 120 12.46 5.33 13.41
CA LYS A 120 13.33 6.51 13.45
C LYS A 120 12.66 7.68 12.75
N THR A 121 12.77 8.86 13.36
CA THR A 121 12.23 10.09 12.78
C THR A 121 13.13 10.53 11.63
N TYR A 122 12.56 10.82 10.48
CA TYR A 122 13.24 11.57 9.43
C TYR A 122 13.14 13.06 9.73
N LYS A 123 14.20 13.78 9.48
CA LYS A 123 14.15 15.25 9.42
C LYS A 123 13.45 15.72 8.15
N ASP A 124 13.57 14.94 7.07
CA ASP A 124 13.09 15.31 5.74
C ASP A 124 12.32 14.20 5.07
N THR A 125 11.57 14.56 4.04
CA THR A 125 10.89 13.65 3.14
C THR A 125 11.94 12.85 2.35
N LEU A 126 11.89 11.53 2.45
CA LEU A 126 12.70 10.69 1.56
C LEU A 126 12.05 10.73 0.18
N LYS A 127 12.71 11.42 -0.74
CA LYS A 127 12.39 11.30 -2.16
C LYS A 127 13.29 10.23 -2.77
N HIS A 128 12.71 9.28 -3.43
CA HIS A 128 13.39 8.32 -4.27
C HIS A 128 12.78 8.41 -5.66
N ASP A 129 13.38 9.25 -6.50
CA ASP A 129 13.02 9.27 -7.90
C ASP A 129 13.75 8.12 -8.59
N LYS A 130 12.98 7.15 -9.02
CA LYS A 130 13.40 6.12 -9.94
C LYS A 130 12.73 6.44 -11.26
N ILE A 131 13.36 6.09 -12.37
CA ILE A 131 12.82 6.31 -13.71
C ILE A 131 11.31 6.05 -13.66
N ASP A 132 10.52 7.07 -13.93
CA ASP A 132 9.05 7.08 -14.05
C ASP A 132 8.22 6.78 -12.78
N TRP A 133 8.83 6.46 -11.65
CA TRP A 133 8.12 6.24 -10.38
C TRP A 133 8.66 7.14 -9.28
N HIS A 134 7.85 8.10 -8.87
CA HIS A 134 8.18 9.03 -7.78
C HIS A 134 7.60 8.53 -6.47
N GLN A 135 8.39 8.59 -5.40
CA GLN A 135 8.00 8.09 -4.08
C GLN A 135 8.36 9.08 -3.00
N TYR A 136 7.52 9.15 -1.98
CA TYR A 136 7.80 9.92 -0.78
C TYR A 136 7.35 9.20 0.49
N LEU A 137 7.99 9.54 1.61
CA LEU A 137 7.59 9.14 2.95
C LEU A 137 7.56 10.37 3.83
N LYS A 138 6.39 10.78 4.30
CA LYS A 138 6.15 12.01 5.07
C LYS A 138 5.56 11.67 6.44
N LYS A 139 6.00 12.39 7.50
CA LYS A 139 5.38 12.30 8.83
C LYS A 139 4.11 13.15 8.84
N ILE A 140 3.02 12.59 9.36
CA ILE A 140 1.78 13.32 9.64
C ILE A 140 1.93 13.95 11.03
N GLN A 141 1.76 15.28 11.14
CA GLN A 141 2.03 16.04 12.36
C GLN A 141 0.87 15.92 13.37
N ASP A 142 -0.36 15.97 12.93
CA ASP A 142 -1.56 16.10 13.78
C ASP A 142 -2.09 14.75 14.30
N SER A 143 -1.19 13.94 14.83
CA SER A 143 -1.57 12.65 15.39
C SER A 143 -0.86 12.38 16.71
N PRO A 144 -1.59 11.91 17.76
CA PRO A 144 -0.99 11.51 19.03
C PRO A 144 -0.07 10.30 18.89
N LYS A 145 -0.26 9.49 17.87
CA LYS A 145 0.59 8.36 17.51
C LYS A 145 1.41 8.69 16.26
N LYS A 146 2.57 8.10 16.16
CA LYS A 146 3.39 8.27 14.96
C LYS A 146 2.70 7.70 13.74
N ARG A 147 2.38 8.57 12.80
CA ARG A 147 1.83 8.24 11.48
C ARG A 147 2.82 8.64 10.39
N LEU A 148 2.99 7.75 9.43
CA LEU A 148 3.75 8.04 8.22
C LEU A 148 2.87 7.79 7.00
N ARG A 149 2.85 8.76 6.10
CA ARG A 149 2.25 8.68 4.78
C ARG A 149 3.34 8.30 3.78
N TYR A 150 3.18 7.17 3.15
CA TYR A 150 3.91 6.79 1.96
C TYR A 150 3.03 7.07 0.75
N GLY A 151 3.57 7.76 -0.21
CA GLY A 151 2.93 7.97 -1.50
C GLY A 151 3.86 7.56 -2.63
N GLY A 152 3.28 7.11 -3.71
CA GLY A 152 3.97 6.81 -4.94
C GLY A 152 3.09 7.14 -6.13
N TYR A 153 3.67 7.66 -7.18
CA TYR A 153 2.97 7.92 -8.43
C TYR A 153 3.88 7.66 -9.61
N TYR A 154 3.25 7.21 -10.67
CA TYR A 154 3.85 7.03 -11.99
C TYR A 154 3.20 8.03 -12.94
N GLN A 155 4.02 8.79 -13.65
CA GLN A 155 3.55 9.79 -14.58
C GLN A 155 3.99 9.45 -16.00
N TYR A 156 3.02 9.17 -16.86
CA TYR A 156 3.25 9.09 -18.30
C TYR A 156 3.31 10.49 -18.92
N PRO A 157 4.09 10.68 -19.99
CA PRO A 157 4.16 11.96 -20.69
C PRO A 157 2.83 12.45 -21.26
N GLN A 158 1.84 11.59 -21.39
CA GLN A 158 0.57 11.85 -22.09
C GLN A 158 -0.67 11.76 -21.19
N HIS A 159 -0.57 12.23 -19.93
CA HIS A 159 -1.71 12.38 -19.00
C HIS A 159 -2.19 11.14 -18.25
N SER A 160 -1.83 9.93 -18.61
CA SER A 160 -2.15 8.74 -17.82
C SER A 160 -1.14 8.55 -16.68
N GLY A 161 -1.60 8.26 -15.50
CA GLY A 161 -0.74 8.01 -14.36
C GLY A 161 -1.43 7.16 -13.30
N TYR A 162 -0.65 6.29 -12.66
CA TYR A 162 -1.10 5.56 -11.49
C TYR A 162 -0.52 6.18 -10.23
N TRP A 163 -1.32 6.24 -9.21
CA TRP A 163 -0.88 6.71 -7.90
C TRP A 163 -1.40 5.81 -6.79
N GLU A 164 -0.68 5.80 -5.68
CA GLU A 164 -1.09 5.10 -4.47
C GLU A 164 -0.60 5.80 -3.21
N THR A 165 -1.36 5.65 -2.14
CA THR A 165 -1.03 6.18 -0.84
C THR A 165 -1.31 5.15 0.24
N PHE A 166 -0.38 5.02 1.19
CA PHE A 166 -0.54 4.25 2.41
C PHE A 166 -0.33 5.15 3.62
N ILE A 167 -1.16 5.02 4.64
CA ILE A 167 -0.89 5.61 5.94
C ILE A 167 -0.75 4.50 6.97
N TRP A 168 0.41 4.48 7.60
CA TRP A 168 0.74 3.54 8.66
C TRP A 168 0.82 4.25 9.99
N GLU A 169 0.20 3.67 11.03
CA GLU A 169 0.21 4.19 12.40
C GLU A 169 0.95 3.23 13.33
N GLU A 170 1.80 3.78 14.22
CA GLU A 170 2.51 2.98 15.23
C GLU A 170 1.52 2.27 16.15
N GLY A 171 1.75 0.97 16.35
CA GLY A 171 0.89 0.10 17.17
C GLY A 171 -0.41 -0.37 16.48
N THR A 172 -0.93 0.39 15.54
CA THR A 172 -2.20 0.07 14.85
C THR A 172 -1.95 -0.65 13.52
N GLY A 173 -0.90 -0.27 12.77
CA GLY A 173 -0.61 -0.80 11.45
C GLY A 173 -1.17 0.06 10.32
N LEU A 174 -1.59 -0.55 9.23
CA LEU A 174 -2.19 0.16 8.10
C LEU A 174 -3.56 0.70 8.50
N ILE A 175 -3.74 2.01 8.35
CA ILE A 175 -4.99 2.71 8.69
C ILE A 175 -5.70 3.29 7.46
N PHE A 176 -4.97 3.53 6.39
CA PHE A 176 -5.51 4.07 5.14
C PHE A 176 -4.74 3.53 3.94
N TYR A 177 -5.44 3.26 2.87
CA TYR A 177 -4.91 2.96 1.55
C TYR A 177 -5.78 3.60 0.49
N GLN A 178 -5.15 4.15 -0.51
CA GLN A 178 -5.83 4.70 -1.68
C GLN A 178 -4.98 4.44 -2.91
N SER A 179 -5.61 4.14 -4.02
CA SER A 179 -4.94 4.04 -5.32
C SER A 179 -5.89 4.38 -6.45
N GLY A 180 -5.37 4.88 -7.54
CA GLY A 180 -6.16 5.21 -8.72
C GLY A 180 -5.31 5.49 -9.95
N TYR A 181 -6.00 5.72 -11.05
CA TYR A 181 -5.43 6.22 -12.30
C TYR A 181 -5.85 7.66 -12.54
N ARG A 182 -4.95 8.47 -13.11
CA ARG A 182 -5.19 9.89 -13.33
C ARG A 182 -6.29 10.17 -14.36
N ASP A 183 -6.50 9.27 -15.29
CA ASP A 183 -7.50 9.42 -16.37
C ASP A 183 -8.91 8.98 -15.93
N GLY A 184 -9.23 9.16 -14.67
CA GLY A 184 -10.59 8.97 -14.17
C GLY A 184 -11.01 7.51 -13.97
N VAL A 185 -10.18 6.58 -14.31
CA VAL A 185 -10.54 5.17 -14.28
C VAL A 185 -10.16 4.52 -12.98
N GLU A 186 -11.11 4.13 -12.18
CA GLU A 186 -11.01 3.30 -10.99
C GLU A 186 -10.13 3.81 -9.82
N CYS A 187 -10.75 4.41 -8.85
CA CYS A 187 -10.16 4.70 -7.56
C CYS A 187 -10.63 3.67 -6.51
N ILE A 188 -9.71 3.14 -5.73
CA ILE A 188 -10.01 2.30 -4.56
C ILE A 188 -9.49 3.02 -3.33
N MET A 189 -10.34 3.12 -2.32
CA MET A 189 -9.99 3.69 -1.03
C MET A 189 -10.39 2.74 0.10
N LEU A 190 -9.51 2.58 1.06
CA LEU A 190 -9.73 1.77 2.26
C LEU A 190 -9.44 2.60 3.50
N LYS A 191 -10.41 2.68 4.40
CA LYS A 191 -10.32 3.38 5.65
C LYS A 191 -10.53 2.39 6.80
N ARG A 192 -9.57 2.25 7.68
CA ARG A 192 -9.68 1.31 8.81
C ARG A 192 -10.79 1.72 9.75
N GLN A 193 -11.68 0.78 10.10
CA GLN A 193 -12.77 1.03 11.03
C GLN A 193 -12.26 1.38 12.42
N GLY A 194 -12.92 2.35 13.07
CA GLY A 194 -12.58 2.79 14.41
C GLY A 194 -11.32 3.67 14.50
N VAL A 195 -10.77 4.13 13.38
CA VAL A 195 -9.60 5.03 13.35
C VAL A 195 -10.00 6.37 12.74
N LYS A 196 -9.74 7.46 13.47
CA LYS A 196 -9.87 8.81 12.94
C LYS A 196 -8.70 9.11 12.01
N LEU A 197 -9.00 9.44 10.77
CA LEU A 197 -8.00 9.89 9.81
C LEU A 197 -7.64 11.37 10.01
N PRO A 198 -6.42 11.79 9.62
CA PRO A 198 -6.08 13.21 9.52
C PRO A 198 -6.97 13.91 8.51
N SER A 199 -7.19 15.22 8.71
CA SER A 199 -8.00 16.05 7.80
C SER A 199 -7.37 16.25 6.42
N ASP A 200 -6.05 16.15 6.36
CA ASP A 200 -5.22 16.37 5.17
C ASP A 200 -4.95 15.11 4.32
N VAL A 201 -5.67 14.03 4.58
CA VAL A 201 -5.53 12.78 3.81
C VAL A 201 -5.91 12.96 2.33
N TRP A 202 -6.74 13.94 2.04
CA TRP A 202 -7.39 14.15 0.75
C TRP A 202 -6.65 15.12 -0.19
N TYR A 203 -5.64 15.83 0.32
CA TYR A 203 -5.00 16.93 -0.43
C TYR A 203 -3.48 16.72 -0.53
N ASP A 204 -3.04 16.21 -1.65
CA ASP A 204 -1.70 16.44 -2.24
C ASP A 204 -1.77 16.32 -3.76
#